data_7e4250345846c547de7e6c6be8a41a5a
#
_entry.id   7e4250345846c547de7e6c6be8a41a5a
#
_cell.length_a   1.000
_cell.length_b   1.000
_cell.length_c   1.000
_cell.angle_alpha   90.00
_cell.angle_beta   90.00
_cell.angle_gamma   90.00
#
_symmetry.space_group_name_H-M   'P 1'
#
loop_
_entity.id
_entity.type
_entity.pdbx_description
1 polymer ?
#
loop_
_entity_poly.entity_id
_entity_poly.type
_entity_poly.pdbx_seq_one_letter_code
_entity_poly.pdbx_strand_id
1 'polypeptide(L)'
;MRKIFTPELSGKKGKHAMTPEIMWALKAKLRESGLKLSKRRIIWAVSTICWAGALRVHEILARHARSFDVTSTMTVDDVKVTDAKVDGKVTRSLKIHLKHPKEERLSAGVTIDVFETGDFMCPIDAFKKWRRDAKVTLDKPKPLFRLEGGENYTGQAFNRDLRKLLKEVVDYEKSPITAHSFRRGLATFMAKNNYSDAEIMRIGRWHSRAFELYIATPREVRAKLAEELAGKVAKYMELS
;
A
#
# COMPACT_ATOMS: atom_id res chain seq x y z
N MET A 1 -9.27 -15.53 18.21
CA MET A 1 -8.98 -14.24 17.56
C MET A 1 -10.25 -13.72 16.90
N ARG A 2 -10.79 -12.55 17.29
CA ARG A 2 -11.98 -11.99 16.64
C ARG A 2 -11.62 -11.56 15.20
N LYS A 3 -12.43 -11.96 14.21
CA LYS A 3 -12.29 -11.47 12.83
C LYS A 3 -12.39 -9.94 12.85
N ILE A 4 -11.46 -9.27 12.21
CA ILE A 4 -11.50 -7.80 12.06
C ILE A 4 -12.58 -7.50 11.03
N PHE A 5 -13.74 -7.07 11.52
CA PHE A 5 -14.84 -6.64 10.66
C PHE A 5 -14.52 -5.25 10.10
N THR A 6 -14.36 -5.16 8.79
CA THR A 6 -14.41 -3.87 8.10
C THR A 6 -15.87 -3.58 7.72
N PRO A 7 -16.33 -2.32 7.82
CA PRO A 7 -17.71 -1.96 7.50
C PRO A 7 -18.10 -2.38 6.08
N GLU A 8 -19.29 -2.93 5.91
CA GLU A 8 -19.85 -3.35 4.64
C GLU A 8 -19.95 -2.17 3.67
N LEU A 9 -19.26 -2.26 2.55
CA LEU A 9 -19.57 -1.47 1.37
C LEU A 9 -20.82 -2.04 0.70
N SER A 10 -21.85 -1.24 0.59
CA SER A 10 -23.14 -1.60 0.00
C SER A 10 -23.03 -2.35 -1.34
N GLY A 11 -23.56 -3.54 -1.42
CA GLY A 11 -24.16 -4.13 -2.63
C GLY A 11 -23.25 -4.70 -3.72
N LYS A 12 -21.94 -4.47 -3.76
CA LYS A 12 -20.99 -5.16 -4.65
C LYS A 12 -19.91 -5.82 -3.80
N LYS A 13 -19.48 -7.06 -4.14
CA LYS A 13 -18.35 -7.75 -3.50
C LYS A 13 -17.16 -6.79 -3.42
N GLY A 14 -17.05 -6.06 -2.30
CA GLY A 14 -16.05 -5.04 -2.09
C GLY A 14 -14.68 -5.69 -1.89
N LYS A 15 -13.63 -5.11 -2.46
CA LYS A 15 -12.26 -5.54 -2.15
C LYS A 15 -11.82 -4.93 -0.82
N HIS A 16 -11.21 -5.70 0.08
CA HIS A 16 -10.72 -5.17 1.36
C HIS A 16 -9.69 -4.06 1.17
N ALA A 17 -9.81 -3.03 2.00
CA ALA A 17 -8.73 -2.09 2.26
C ALA A 17 -7.68 -2.78 3.17
N MET A 18 -6.41 -2.62 2.89
CA MET A 18 -5.33 -3.06 3.77
C MET A 18 -5.16 -2.03 4.89
N THR A 19 -5.94 -2.17 5.96
CA THR A 19 -5.91 -1.23 7.08
C THR A 19 -4.67 -1.45 7.97
N PRO A 20 -4.29 -0.49 8.86
CA PRO A 20 -3.21 -0.68 9.82
C PRO A 20 -3.39 -1.92 10.71
N GLU A 21 -4.63 -2.25 11.08
CA GLU A 21 -4.94 -3.44 11.90
C GLU A 21 -4.65 -4.73 11.12
N ILE A 22 -5.01 -4.77 9.83
CA ILE A 22 -4.68 -5.92 8.96
C ILE A 22 -3.17 -6.00 8.73
N MET A 23 -2.48 -4.87 8.59
CA MET A 23 -1.01 -4.83 8.50
C MET A 23 -0.36 -5.36 9.78
N TRP A 24 -0.91 -5.02 10.95
CA TRP A 24 -0.44 -5.56 12.23
C TRP A 24 -0.62 -7.08 12.30
N ALA A 25 -1.81 -7.56 11.93
CA ALA A 25 -2.10 -9.00 11.86
C ALA A 25 -1.18 -9.72 10.87
N LEU A 26 -0.92 -9.13 9.69
CA LEU A 26 0.04 -9.67 8.72
C LEU A 26 1.44 -9.80 9.33
N LYS A 27 1.91 -8.79 10.08
CA LYS A 27 3.23 -8.83 10.73
C LYS A 27 3.31 -9.96 11.76
N ALA A 28 2.26 -10.18 12.55
CA ALA A 28 2.17 -11.29 13.49
C ALA A 28 2.17 -12.64 12.77
N LYS A 29 1.31 -12.81 11.75
CA LYS A 29 1.24 -14.04 10.95
C LYS A 29 2.55 -14.36 10.21
N LEU A 30 3.29 -13.35 9.76
CA LEU A 30 4.62 -13.56 9.20
C LEU A 30 5.63 -14.10 10.23
N ARG A 31 5.54 -13.69 11.50
CA ARG A 31 6.41 -14.20 12.56
C ARG A 31 6.10 -15.67 12.89
N GLU A 32 4.82 -16.02 12.93
CA GLU A 32 4.31 -17.36 13.24
C GLU A 32 4.45 -18.32 12.04
N SER A 33 4.62 -17.79 10.83
CA SER A 33 4.66 -18.62 9.61
C SER A 33 5.95 -19.45 9.52
N GLY A 34 5.85 -20.67 8.99
CA GLY A 34 7.02 -21.49 8.62
C GLY A 34 7.78 -21.01 7.39
N LEU A 35 7.50 -19.79 6.89
CA LEU A 35 8.19 -19.22 5.72
C LEU A 35 9.65 -18.89 6.06
N LYS A 36 10.56 -19.11 5.10
CA LYS A 36 11.94 -18.65 5.22
C LYS A 36 12.02 -17.15 5.54
N LEU A 37 13.02 -16.76 6.33
CA LEU A 37 13.20 -15.38 6.79
C LEU A 37 13.28 -14.39 5.62
N SER A 38 14.03 -14.73 4.57
CA SER A 38 14.15 -13.94 3.34
C SER A 38 12.79 -13.64 2.71
N LYS A 39 11.93 -14.66 2.57
CA LYS A 39 10.59 -14.50 2.01
C LYS A 39 9.69 -13.66 2.92
N ARG A 40 9.76 -13.84 4.24
CA ARG A 40 9.03 -13.00 5.21
C ARG A 40 9.44 -11.53 5.08
N ARG A 41 10.74 -11.26 4.91
CA ARG A 41 11.28 -9.90 4.70
C ARG A 41 10.77 -9.27 3.42
N ILE A 42 10.73 -10.03 2.31
CA ILE A 42 10.16 -9.54 1.05
C ILE A 42 8.68 -9.17 1.22
N ILE A 43 7.87 -10.08 1.75
CA ILE A 43 6.43 -9.84 1.92
C ILE A 43 6.20 -8.57 2.76
N TRP A 44 6.95 -8.41 3.85
CA TRP A 44 6.81 -7.25 4.72
C TRP A 44 7.27 -5.94 4.04
N ALA A 45 8.42 -5.94 3.36
CA ALA A 45 8.92 -4.78 2.64
C ALA A 45 7.97 -4.34 1.52
N VAL A 46 7.48 -5.29 0.70
CA VAL A 46 6.48 -5.02 -0.34
C VAL A 46 5.21 -4.41 0.28
N SER A 47 4.71 -4.98 1.37
CA SER A 47 3.49 -4.52 2.02
C SER A 47 3.60 -3.09 2.54
N THR A 48 4.69 -2.77 3.24
CA THR A 48 4.90 -1.43 3.83
C THR A 48 5.16 -0.37 2.76
N ILE A 49 5.96 -0.69 1.73
CA ILE A 49 6.24 0.22 0.62
C ILE A 49 4.96 0.48 -0.19
N CYS A 50 4.19 -0.56 -0.52
CA CYS A 50 2.94 -0.39 -1.25
C CYS A 50 1.91 0.42 -0.46
N TRP A 51 1.84 0.23 0.86
CA TRP A 51 0.93 0.98 1.70
C TRP A 51 1.33 2.46 1.79
N ALA A 52 2.56 2.75 2.22
CA ALA A 52 3.03 4.11 2.43
C ALA A 52 3.15 4.92 1.12
N GLY A 53 3.54 4.28 0.01
CA GLY A 53 3.65 4.90 -1.30
C GLY A 53 2.35 4.88 -2.13
N ALA A 54 1.23 4.39 -1.60
CA ALA A 54 0.01 4.14 -2.36
C ALA A 54 0.25 3.38 -3.67
N LEU A 55 1.18 2.42 -3.67
CA LEU A 55 1.61 1.69 -4.86
C LEU A 55 0.70 0.50 -5.17
N ARG A 56 0.65 0.17 -6.45
CA ARG A 56 0.13 -1.14 -6.87
C ARG A 56 1.26 -2.17 -6.77
N VAL A 57 0.96 -3.35 -6.30
CA VAL A 57 1.97 -4.42 -6.13
C VAL A 57 2.75 -4.71 -7.41
N HIS A 58 2.10 -4.64 -8.58
CA HIS A 58 2.76 -4.87 -9.86
C HIS A 58 3.66 -3.72 -10.34
N GLU A 59 3.65 -2.56 -9.67
CA GLU A 59 4.60 -1.48 -9.93
C GLU A 59 5.97 -1.79 -9.35
N ILE A 60 6.05 -2.66 -8.33
CA ILE A 60 7.31 -3.00 -7.66
C ILE A 60 7.72 -4.47 -7.75
N LEU A 61 6.81 -5.37 -8.15
CA LEU A 61 7.10 -6.80 -8.32
C LEU A 61 7.16 -7.20 -9.79
N ALA A 62 8.02 -8.15 -10.09
CA ALA A 62 8.14 -8.72 -11.43
C ALA A 62 6.83 -9.40 -11.87
N ARG A 63 6.60 -9.41 -13.18
CA ARG A 63 5.44 -10.10 -13.79
C ARG A 63 5.67 -11.60 -13.88
N HIS A 64 6.90 -12.04 -14.18
CA HIS A 64 7.26 -13.42 -14.42
C HIS A 64 8.36 -13.88 -13.46
N ALA A 65 8.30 -15.15 -13.04
CA ALA A 65 9.24 -15.70 -12.06
C ALA A 65 10.66 -15.90 -12.63
N ARG A 66 10.79 -16.27 -13.91
CA ARG A 66 12.07 -16.63 -14.52
C ARG A 66 12.61 -15.67 -15.56
N SER A 67 11.79 -14.75 -16.00
CA SER A 67 12.17 -13.70 -16.97
C SER A 67 11.80 -12.33 -16.45
N PHE A 68 12.50 -11.31 -16.96
CA PHE A 68 12.14 -9.92 -16.72
C PHE A 68 12.70 -9.05 -17.85
N ASP A 69 12.02 -7.95 -18.06
CA ASP A 69 12.46 -6.88 -18.94
C ASP A 69 12.91 -5.72 -18.06
N VAL A 70 14.16 -5.31 -18.21
CA VAL A 70 14.78 -4.23 -17.43
C VAL A 70 14.10 -2.89 -17.62
N THR A 71 13.46 -2.68 -18.76
CA THR A 71 12.77 -1.41 -19.05
C THR A 71 11.44 -1.28 -18.33
N SER A 72 10.76 -2.40 -18.05
CA SER A 72 9.43 -2.42 -17.45
C SER A 72 9.39 -3.00 -16.02
N THR A 73 10.42 -3.74 -15.62
CA THR A 73 10.50 -4.35 -14.29
C THR A 73 11.35 -3.47 -13.37
N MET A 74 10.86 -3.20 -12.16
CA MET A 74 11.63 -2.48 -11.14
C MET A 74 12.85 -3.29 -10.73
N THR A 75 14.00 -2.65 -10.76
CA THR A 75 15.30 -3.23 -10.39
C THR A 75 15.82 -2.61 -9.09
N VAL A 76 16.93 -3.13 -8.58
CA VAL A 76 17.59 -2.58 -7.38
C VAL A 76 18.04 -1.14 -7.57
N ASP A 77 18.40 -0.77 -8.81
CA ASP A 77 18.88 0.58 -9.16
C ASP A 77 17.77 1.64 -9.13
N ASP A 78 16.52 1.21 -9.26
CA ASP A 78 15.36 2.09 -9.23
C ASP A 78 14.95 2.52 -7.82
N VAL A 79 15.59 1.98 -6.76
CA VAL A 79 15.24 2.29 -5.36
C VAL A 79 16.48 2.69 -4.58
N LYS A 80 16.46 3.93 -4.06
CA LYS A 80 17.56 4.48 -3.26
C LYS A 80 17.04 4.97 -1.91
N VAL A 81 17.81 4.70 -0.84
CA VAL A 81 17.60 5.38 0.44
C VAL A 81 18.35 6.70 0.38
N THR A 82 17.65 7.79 0.62
CA THR A 82 18.21 9.14 0.59
C THR A 82 17.80 9.90 1.85
N ASP A 83 18.62 10.88 2.24
CA ASP A 83 18.23 11.85 3.25
C ASP A 83 17.52 13.03 2.57
N ALA A 84 16.47 13.52 3.18
CA ALA A 84 15.71 14.68 2.75
C ALA A 84 15.59 15.66 3.92
N LYS A 85 15.57 16.96 3.63
CA LYS A 85 15.25 17.99 4.62
C LYS A 85 13.77 18.35 4.48
N VAL A 86 13.02 18.17 5.55
CA VAL A 86 11.61 18.54 5.64
C VAL A 86 11.46 19.42 6.89
N ASP A 87 11.01 20.65 6.73
CA ASP A 87 10.86 21.64 7.80
C ASP A 87 12.11 21.76 8.69
N GLY A 88 13.30 21.79 8.06
CA GLY A 88 14.59 21.91 8.73
C GLY A 88 15.11 20.63 9.39
N LYS A 89 14.31 19.56 9.45
CA LYS A 89 14.71 18.25 10.00
C LYS A 89 15.19 17.32 8.88
N VAL A 90 16.27 16.59 9.17
CA VAL A 90 16.71 15.51 8.27
C VAL A 90 15.83 14.30 8.51
N THR A 91 15.18 13.82 7.47
CA THR A 91 14.39 12.59 7.46
C THR A 91 14.85 11.70 6.30
N ARG A 92 14.62 10.40 6.40
CA ARG A 92 14.98 9.45 5.35
C ARG A 92 13.80 9.19 4.42
N SER A 93 14.10 9.00 3.16
CA SER A 93 13.14 8.55 2.16
C SER A 93 13.65 7.38 1.33
N LEU A 94 12.73 6.56 0.85
CA LEU A 94 12.94 5.68 -0.30
C LEU A 94 12.55 6.47 -1.54
N LYS A 95 13.55 6.85 -2.33
CA LYS A 95 13.34 7.40 -3.67
C LYS A 95 13.15 6.24 -4.63
N ILE A 96 11.95 6.14 -5.22
CA ILE A 96 11.52 5.01 -6.06
C ILE A 96 11.22 5.54 -7.45
N HIS A 97 11.92 5.04 -8.46
CA HIS A 97 11.64 5.34 -9.86
C HIS A 97 10.67 4.30 -10.43
N LEU A 98 9.42 4.72 -10.70
CA LEU A 98 8.38 3.91 -11.32
C LEU A 98 8.49 4.01 -12.84
N LYS A 99 8.88 2.94 -13.52
CA LYS A 99 9.17 2.92 -14.97
C LYS A 99 7.94 3.14 -15.84
N HIS A 100 6.82 2.53 -15.48
CA HIS A 100 5.56 2.61 -16.25
C HIS A 100 4.36 2.74 -15.32
N PRO A 101 4.13 3.91 -14.72
CA PRO A 101 2.91 4.15 -13.97
C PRO A 101 1.72 4.16 -14.94
N LYS A 102 0.71 3.35 -14.66
CA LYS A 102 -0.45 3.13 -15.55
C LYS A 102 -1.22 4.41 -15.89
N GLU A 103 -1.10 5.41 -15.04
CA GLU A 103 -1.87 6.67 -15.11
C GLU A 103 -1.08 7.83 -15.72
N GLU A 104 0.22 7.67 -15.92
CA GLU A 104 1.05 8.69 -16.53
C GLU A 104 1.37 8.31 -17.97
N ARG A 105 0.92 9.13 -18.90
CA ARG A 105 1.22 9.01 -20.34
C ARG A 105 2.67 9.36 -20.67
N LEU A 106 3.49 9.64 -19.64
CA LEU A 106 4.88 10.01 -19.78
C LEU A 106 5.75 8.75 -19.96
N SER A 107 6.41 8.64 -21.07
CA SER A 107 7.34 7.54 -21.39
C SER A 107 8.56 7.45 -20.45
N ALA A 108 8.86 8.51 -19.71
CA ALA A 108 10.05 8.63 -18.86
C ALA A 108 9.88 8.04 -17.46
N GLY A 109 8.69 7.55 -17.08
CA GLY A 109 8.41 7.11 -15.71
C GLY A 109 8.24 8.26 -14.71
N VAL A 110 8.06 7.92 -13.43
CA VAL A 110 7.93 8.91 -12.36
C VAL A 110 8.74 8.50 -11.14
N THR A 111 9.37 9.47 -10.49
CA THR A 111 10.06 9.25 -9.22
C THR A 111 9.19 9.74 -8.07
N ILE A 112 9.06 8.89 -7.05
CA ILE A 112 8.32 9.20 -5.82
C ILE A 112 9.23 9.06 -4.61
N ASP A 113 8.91 9.79 -3.56
CA ASP A 113 9.53 9.65 -2.26
C ASP A 113 8.55 9.02 -1.27
N VAL A 114 9.01 7.97 -0.58
CA VAL A 114 8.29 7.30 0.51
C VAL A 114 9.08 7.49 1.79
N PHE A 115 8.57 8.33 2.68
CA PHE A 115 9.29 8.75 3.89
C PHE A 115 9.23 7.73 5.01
N GLU A 116 10.20 7.82 5.92
CA GLU A 116 10.18 7.05 7.16
C GLU A 116 9.02 7.51 8.05
N THR A 117 8.41 6.55 8.75
CA THR A 117 7.27 6.83 9.64
C THR A 117 7.62 6.66 11.12
N GLY A 118 8.74 6.03 11.43
CA GLY A 118 9.17 5.78 12.82
C GLY A 118 8.33 4.72 13.56
N ASP A 119 7.35 4.12 12.91
CA ASP A 119 6.44 3.13 13.49
C ASP A 119 6.72 1.70 12.99
N PHE A 120 5.84 0.75 13.40
CA PHE A 120 5.98 -0.65 13.03
C PHE A 120 5.83 -0.93 11.52
N MET A 121 5.24 0.01 10.77
CA MET A 121 5.02 -0.07 9.32
C MET A 121 6.07 0.72 8.53
N CYS A 122 7.12 1.24 9.19
CA CYS A 122 8.15 2.04 8.52
C CYS A 122 8.71 1.32 7.27
N PRO A 123 8.48 1.86 6.06
CA PRO A 123 8.89 1.22 4.81
C PRO A 123 10.41 1.16 4.66
N ILE A 124 11.12 2.17 5.21
CA ILE A 124 12.58 2.25 5.14
C ILE A 124 13.20 1.16 5.99
N ASP A 125 12.71 0.95 7.21
CA ASP A 125 13.21 -0.11 8.08
C ASP A 125 12.94 -1.50 7.51
N ALA A 126 11.76 -1.69 6.93
CA ALA A 126 11.42 -2.94 6.26
C ALA A 126 12.35 -3.20 5.05
N PHE A 127 12.58 -2.17 4.22
CA PHE A 127 13.46 -2.23 3.06
C PHE A 127 14.92 -2.50 3.46
N LYS A 128 15.47 -1.77 4.44
CA LYS A 128 16.85 -1.96 4.94
C LYS A 128 17.04 -3.38 5.49
N LYS A 129 16.09 -3.90 6.27
CA LYS A 129 16.14 -5.26 6.82
C LYS A 129 16.14 -6.32 5.71
N TRP A 130 15.27 -6.16 4.71
CA TRP A 130 15.27 -7.04 3.54
C TRP A 130 16.60 -6.97 2.77
N ARG A 131 17.07 -5.76 2.44
CA ARG A 131 18.29 -5.56 1.62
C ARG A 131 19.53 -6.16 2.27
N ARG A 132 19.68 -5.99 3.58
CA ARG A 132 20.79 -6.57 4.35
C ARG A 132 20.77 -8.10 4.29
N ASP A 133 19.60 -8.71 4.51
CA ASP A 133 19.46 -10.16 4.59
C ASP A 133 19.52 -10.81 3.20
N ALA A 134 19.12 -10.11 2.16
CA ALA A 134 19.15 -10.58 0.78
C ALA A 134 20.55 -10.57 0.15
N LYS A 135 21.55 -9.94 0.82
CA LYS A 135 22.93 -9.78 0.29
C LYS A 135 22.91 -9.33 -1.18
N VAL A 136 22.12 -8.28 -1.47
CA VAL A 136 21.92 -7.81 -2.85
C VAL A 136 23.25 -7.33 -3.41
N THR A 137 23.78 -8.06 -4.39
CA THR A 137 24.95 -7.64 -5.18
C THR A 137 24.48 -6.79 -6.36
N LEU A 138 25.21 -5.71 -6.64
CA LEU A 138 24.85 -4.69 -7.66
C LEU A 138 25.45 -4.96 -9.02
N ASP A 139 26.02 -6.16 -9.24
CA ASP A 139 26.85 -6.45 -10.43
C ASP A 139 26.11 -6.44 -11.76
N LYS A 140 24.77 -6.55 -11.73
CA LYS A 140 23.91 -6.47 -12.94
C LYS A 140 22.52 -6.01 -12.54
N PRO A 141 21.77 -5.33 -13.42
CA PRO A 141 20.35 -5.04 -13.20
C PRO A 141 19.58 -6.35 -12.91
N LYS A 142 18.98 -6.42 -11.73
CA LYS A 142 18.16 -7.57 -11.32
C LYS A 142 16.83 -7.06 -10.77
N PRO A 143 15.74 -7.80 -10.94
CA PRO A 143 14.47 -7.44 -10.31
C PRO A 143 14.64 -7.19 -8.83
N LEU A 144 13.95 -6.17 -8.31
CA LEU A 144 14.12 -5.68 -6.95
C LEU A 144 13.94 -6.80 -5.92
N PHE A 145 12.90 -7.62 -6.05
CA PHE A 145 12.61 -8.69 -5.10
C PHE A 145 12.76 -10.07 -5.74
N ARG A 146 13.77 -10.80 -5.26
CA ARG A 146 14.07 -12.17 -5.69
C ARG A 146 14.08 -13.13 -4.50
N LEU A 147 13.67 -14.37 -4.76
CA LEU A 147 13.76 -15.47 -3.79
C LEU A 147 15.19 -16.02 -3.75
N GLU A 148 15.53 -16.76 -2.69
CA GLU A 148 16.85 -17.38 -2.51
C GLU A 148 17.24 -18.32 -3.67
N GLY A 149 16.26 -19.00 -4.28
CA GLY A 149 16.47 -19.83 -5.48
C GLY A 149 16.73 -19.05 -6.77
N GLY A 150 16.83 -17.71 -6.71
CA GLY A 150 17.10 -16.87 -7.86
C GLY A 150 15.87 -16.51 -8.70
N GLU A 151 14.71 -17.05 -8.40
CA GLU A 151 13.46 -16.67 -9.07
C GLU A 151 12.97 -15.30 -8.61
N ASN A 152 12.30 -14.56 -9.51
CA ASN A 152 11.68 -13.30 -9.18
C ASN A 152 10.45 -13.52 -8.31
N TYR A 153 10.26 -12.70 -7.29
CA TYR A 153 9.02 -12.71 -6.52
C TYR A 153 7.95 -11.92 -7.27
N THR A 154 6.90 -12.61 -7.71
CA THR A 154 5.86 -12.02 -8.58
C THR A 154 4.66 -11.54 -7.79
N GLY A 155 3.87 -10.62 -8.40
CA GLY A 155 2.60 -10.17 -7.83
C GLY A 155 1.60 -11.31 -7.59
N GLN A 156 1.59 -12.35 -8.45
CA GLN A 156 0.75 -13.54 -8.24
C GLN A 156 1.19 -14.34 -7.02
N ALA A 157 2.51 -14.56 -6.86
CA ALA A 157 3.07 -15.25 -5.70
C ALA A 157 2.76 -14.47 -4.41
N PHE A 158 2.92 -13.15 -4.43
CA PHE A 158 2.59 -12.27 -3.31
C PHE A 158 1.11 -12.37 -2.90
N ASN A 159 0.18 -12.27 -3.85
CA ASN A 159 -1.25 -12.39 -3.58
C ASN A 159 -1.61 -13.76 -3.00
N ARG A 160 -1.02 -14.84 -3.52
CA ARG A 160 -1.19 -16.21 -2.99
C ARG A 160 -0.70 -16.32 -1.55
N ASP A 161 0.46 -15.76 -1.25
CA ASP A 161 1.05 -15.80 0.09
C ASP A 161 0.23 -14.95 1.07
N LEU A 162 -0.22 -13.75 0.69
CA LEU A 162 -1.14 -12.95 1.49
C LEU A 162 -2.43 -13.68 1.82
N ARG A 163 -3.03 -14.36 0.82
CA ARG A 163 -4.25 -15.15 1.04
C ARG A 163 -4.03 -16.23 2.09
N LYS A 164 -2.90 -16.95 2.03
CA LYS A 164 -2.56 -17.98 3.01
C LYS A 164 -2.36 -17.40 4.42
N LEU A 165 -1.65 -16.28 4.52
CA LEU A 165 -1.34 -15.63 5.81
C LEU A 165 -2.56 -15.00 6.48
N LEU A 166 -3.47 -14.44 5.68
CA LEU A 166 -4.60 -13.64 6.19
C LEU A 166 -5.96 -14.35 6.11
N LYS A 167 -6.03 -15.62 5.70
CA LYS A 167 -7.31 -16.37 5.57
C LYS A 167 -8.15 -16.41 6.84
N GLU A 168 -7.52 -16.32 8.01
CA GLU A 168 -8.19 -16.31 9.31
C GLU A 168 -8.52 -14.89 9.81
N VAL A 169 -7.92 -13.89 9.18
CA VAL A 169 -8.05 -12.47 9.54
C VAL A 169 -9.12 -11.78 8.69
N VAL A 170 -9.19 -12.16 7.41
CA VAL A 170 -10.03 -11.54 6.39
C VAL A 170 -10.91 -12.59 5.74
N ASP A 171 -12.17 -12.26 5.52
CA ASP A 171 -13.09 -13.09 4.74
C ASP A 171 -12.83 -12.88 3.24
N TYR A 172 -11.96 -13.73 2.67
CA TYR A 172 -11.58 -13.63 1.25
C TYR A 172 -12.72 -13.93 0.27
N GLU A 173 -13.77 -14.64 0.69
CA GLU A 173 -14.90 -14.95 -0.17
C GLU A 173 -15.80 -13.74 -0.36
N LYS A 174 -16.02 -13.00 0.72
CA LYS A 174 -16.79 -11.76 0.67
C LYS A 174 -15.99 -10.59 0.14
N SER A 175 -14.72 -10.50 0.53
CA SER A 175 -13.93 -9.31 0.25
C SER A 175 -12.41 -9.62 0.19
N PRO A 176 -11.88 -10.02 -0.96
CA PRO A 176 -10.48 -10.42 -1.09
C PRO A 176 -9.51 -9.23 -0.99
N ILE A 177 -8.36 -9.49 -0.39
CA ILE A 177 -7.20 -8.60 -0.50
C ILE A 177 -6.55 -8.79 -1.87
N THR A 178 -6.29 -7.69 -2.56
CA THR A 178 -5.74 -7.66 -3.91
C THR A 178 -4.60 -6.65 -4.01
N ALA A 179 -3.96 -6.57 -5.18
CA ALA A 179 -2.92 -5.58 -5.46
C ALA A 179 -3.34 -4.11 -5.22
N HIS A 180 -4.64 -3.80 -5.27
CA HIS A 180 -5.18 -2.46 -5.00
C HIS A 180 -5.53 -2.22 -3.52
N SER A 181 -5.50 -3.26 -2.68
CA SER A 181 -5.92 -3.17 -1.28
C SER A 181 -5.01 -2.27 -0.45
N PHE A 182 -3.71 -2.21 -0.76
CA PHE A 182 -2.76 -1.32 -0.10
C PHE A 182 -3.05 0.16 -0.39
N ARG A 183 -3.21 0.49 -1.67
CA ARG A 183 -3.56 1.83 -2.13
C ARG A 183 -4.91 2.30 -1.58
N ARG A 184 -5.90 1.38 -1.54
CA ARG A 184 -7.19 1.61 -0.89
C ARG A 184 -7.04 1.82 0.61
N GLY A 185 -6.17 1.03 1.26
CA GLY A 185 -5.91 1.11 2.70
C GLY A 185 -5.42 2.48 3.12
N LEU A 186 -4.43 3.02 2.41
CA LEU A 186 -3.92 4.37 2.68
C LEU A 186 -5.00 5.43 2.44
N ALA A 187 -5.71 5.40 1.31
CA ALA A 187 -6.77 6.37 1.02
C ALA A 187 -7.88 6.36 2.09
N THR A 188 -8.32 5.16 2.50
CA THR A 188 -9.32 5.01 3.56
C THR A 188 -8.80 5.53 4.90
N PHE A 189 -7.53 5.24 5.23
CA PHE A 189 -6.90 5.72 6.46
C PHE A 189 -6.80 7.25 6.47
N MET A 190 -6.35 7.87 5.37
CA MET A 190 -6.28 9.32 5.24
C MET A 190 -7.65 9.98 5.39
N ALA A 191 -8.67 9.46 4.69
CA ALA A 191 -10.03 9.98 4.79
C ALA A 191 -10.60 9.89 6.21
N LYS A 192 -10.34 8.79 6.93
CA LYS A 192 -10.73 8.64 8.34
C LYS A 192 -10.02 9.61 9.29
N ASN A 193 -8.86 10.11 8.90
CA ASN A 193 -8.06 11.07 9.66
C ASN A 193 -8.21 12.51 9.13
N ASN A 194 -9.30 12.80 8.41
CA ASN A 194 -9.69 14.13 7.94
C ASN A 194 -8.70 14.81 6.96
N TYR A 195 -7.91 14.00 6.23
CA TYR A 195 -7.14 14.56 5.12
C TYR A 195 -8.08 15.00 3.99
N SER A 196 -7.77 16.12 3.38
CA SER A 196 -8.53 16.65 2.25
C SER A 196 -8.43 15.74 1.01
N ASP A 197 -9.42 15.81 0.14
CA ASP A 197 -9.42 15.10 -1.15
C ASP A 197 -8.16 15.42 -1.97
N ALA A 198 -7.71 16.68 -1.94
CA ALA A 198 -6.50 17.11 -2.65
C ALA A 198 -5.24 16.42 -2.13
N GLU A 199 -5.10 16.25 -0.82
CA GLU A 199 -3.97 15.53 -0.21
C GLU A 199 -4.02 14.05 -0.55
N ILE A 200 -5.20 13.42 -0.45
CA ILE A 200 -5.40 12.02 -0.81
C ILE A 200 -5.04 11.80 -2.28
N MET A 201 -5.55 12.65 -3.18
CA MET A 201 -5.24 12.59 -4.62
C MET A 201 -3.75 12.74 -4.89
N ARG A 202 -3.09 13.68 -4.22
CA ARG A 202 -1.65 13.95 -4.42
C ARG A 202 -0.80 12.76 -4.01
N ILE A 203 -1.00 12.22 -2.80
CA ILE A 203 -0.24 11.08 -2.29
C ILE A 203 -0.51 9.83 -3.12
N GLY A 204 -1.77 9.60 -3.47
CA GLY A 204 -2.19 8.45 -4.27
C GLY A 204 -1.90 8.60 -5.77
N ARG A 205 -1.47 9.76 -6.24
CA ARG A 205 -1.28 10.06 -7.67
C ARG A 205 -2.54 9.74 -8.48
N TRP A 206 -3.70 10.20 -8.00
CA TRP A 206 -4.96 10.12 -8.74
C TRP A 206 -5.20 11.41 -9.51
N HIS A 207 -5.44 11.29 -10.82
CA HIS A 207 -5.80 12.41 -11.69
C HIS A 207 -7.31 12.72 -11.69
N SER A 208 -8.09 11.88 -11.03
CA SER A 208 -9.54 12.04 -10.90
C SER A 208 -10.00 11.61 -9.51
N ARG A 209 -11.27 11.91 -9.18
CA ARG A 209 -11.88 11.45 -7.92
C ARG A 209 -12.14 9.94 -7.85
N ALA A 210 -11.50 9.14 -8.69
CA ALA A 210 -11.62 7.67 -8.66
C ALA A 210 -11.20 7.06 -7.30
N PHE A 211 -10.44 7.80 -6.48
CA PHE A 211 -10.13 7.37 -5.11
C PHE A 211 -11.38 7.29 -4.20
N GLU A 212 -12.45 8.06 -4.48
CA GLU A 212 -13.71 8.02 -3.72
C GLU A 212 -14.34 6.62 -3.74
N LEU A 213 -14.12 5.85 -4.82
CA LEU A 213 -14.51 4.44 -4.90
C LEU A 213 -13.78 3.54 -3.88
N TYR A 214 -12.71 4.05 -3.30
CA TYR A 214 -11.89 3.35 -2.28
C TYR A 214 -12.26 3.78 -0.86
N ILE A 215 -12.88 4.95 -0.70
CA ILE A 215 -13.27 5.50 0.59
C ILE A 215 -14.70 5.06 0.86
N ALA A 216 -14.86 4.08 1.76
CA ALA A 216 -16.16 3.85 2.37
C ALA A 216 -16.41 5.02 3.32
N THR A 217 -17.40 5.86 3.03
CA THR A 217 -17.85 6.86 4.00
C THR A 217 -18.39 6.11 5.22
N PRO A 218 -17.75 6.19 6.39
CA PRO A 218 -18.22 5.49 7.58
C PRO A 218 -19.67 5.89 7.89
N ARG A 219 -20.43 4.94 8.46
CA ARG A 219 -21.83 5.20 8.85
C ARG A 219 -21.94 6.39 9.77
N GLU A 220 -20.96 6.54 10.68
CA GLU A 220 -20.85 7.64 11.64
C GLU A 220 -20.69 9.00 10.95
N VAL A 221 -19.87 9.06 9.90
CA VAL A 221 -19.67 10.29 9.10
C VAL A 221 -20.95 10.65 8.36
N ARG A 222 -21.65 9.67 7.80
CA ARG A 222 -22.96 9.90 7.15
C ARG A 222 -24.00 10.37 8.14
N ALA A 223 -24.06 9.79 9.34
CA ALA A 223 -24.96 10.21 10.41
C ALA A 223 -24.69 11.66 10.82
N LYS A 224 -23.43 11.99 11.08
CA LYS A 224 -23.01 13.36 11.44
C LYS A 224 -23.37 14.38 10.35
N LEU A 225 -23.09 14.06 9.07
CA LEU A 225 -23.48 14.94 7.96
C LEU A 225 -24.99 15.11 7.85
N ALA A 226 -25.78 14.07 8.14
CA ALA A 226 -27.24 14.15 8.16
C ALA A 226 -27.73 15.04 9.29
N GLU A 227 -27.13 14.95 10.50
CA GLU A 227 -27.45 15.83 11.64
C GLU A 227 -27.09 17.29 11.35
N GLU A 228 -25.91 17.55 10.80
CA GLU A 228 -25.47 18.88 10.40
C GLU A 228 -26.39 19.49 9.33
N LEU A 229 -26.82 18.68 8.36
CA LEU A 229 -27.76 19.11 7.33
C LEU A 229 -29.13 19.43 7.93
N ALA A 230 -29.65 18.57 8.81
CA ALA A 230 -30.93 18.81 9.49
C ALA A 230 -30.89 20.09 10.31
N GLY A 231 -29.79 20.34 11.05
CA GLY A 231 -29.62 21.61 11.79
C GLY A 231 -29.60 22.86 10.89
N LYS A 232 -28.96 22.77 9.71
CA LYS A 232 -28.96 23.86 8.74
C LYS A 232 -30.34 24.11 8.12
N VAL A 233 -31.09 23.05 7.83
CA VAL A 233 -32.45 23.14 7.30
C VAL A 233 -33.38 23.74 8.34
N ALA A 234 -33.31 23.31 9.61
CA ALA A 234 -34.11 23.90 10.70
C ALA A 234 -33.83 25.41 10.84
N LYS A 235 -32.55 25.81 10.85
CA LYS A 235 -32.16 27.22 10.94
C LYS A 235 -32.64 28.04 9.73
N TYR A 236 -32.66 27.48 8.55
CA TYR A 236 -33.17 28.13 7.34
C TYR A 236 -34.68 28.38 7.44
N MET A 237 -35.43 27.40 7.98
CA MET A 237 -36.88 27.50 8.16
C MET A 237 -37.29 28.49 9.27
N GLU A 238 -36.43 28.71 10.27
CA GLU A 238 -36.66 29.73 11.32
C GLU A 238 -36.44 31.19 10.84
N LEU A 239 -35.69 31.33 9.72
CA LEU A 239 -35.34 32.63 9.12
C LEU A 239 -36.27 33.01 7.95
N SER A 240 -37.20 32.13 7.59
CA SER A 240 -38.19 32.30 6.51
C SER A 240 -39.57 32.62 7.06
#